data_7ed880a6953efe4d8f567e16d68a5e0b
#
_entry.id   7ed880a6953efe4d8f567e16d68a5e0b
#
_cell.length_a   1.000
_cell.length_b   1.000
_cell.length_c   1.000
_cell.angle_alpha   90.00
_cell.angle_beta   90.00
_cell.angle_gamma   90.00
#
_symmetry.space_group_name_H-M   'P 1'
#
loop_
_entity.id
_entity.type
_entity.pdbx_description
1 polymer ?
#
loop_
_entity_poly.entity_id
_entity_poly.type
_entity_poly.pdbx_seq_one_letter_code
_entity_poly.pdbx_strand_id
1 'polypeptide(L)'
;MTQRPAIFLDRDGTIIKDVGYIKDPSQVDFFPFTVQALKALQEHYTLIIITNQSGIAKGLITKEEADAVNQHIELELKANGVTIAQTYVCPHSNADRCFCKKPSPFYIKLAAIDHTLNLPASFMIGDHPSDVECAMNADVWPIYLLTGHGEKHRKELKFNAVIKNDLREAADYILSHNQTIARRKIN
;
A
#
# COMPACT_ATOMS: atom_id res chain seq x y z
N MET A 1 -4.71 25.17 4.60
CA MET A 1 -4.83 24.19 3.51
C MET A 1 -5.53 22.96 4.07
N THR A 2 -6.55 22.46 3.41
CA THR A 2 -7.22 21.21 3.84
C THR A 2 -6.29 20.04 3.55
N GLN A 3 -5.95 19.27 4.59
CA GLN A 3 -5.14 18.06 4.44
C GLN A 3 -5.91 17.01 3.62
N ARG A 4 -5.28 16.45 2.57
CA ARG A 4 -5.88 15.42 1.73
C ARG A 4 -5.66 14.04 2.36
N PRO A 5 -6.66 13.13 2.38
CA PRO A 5 -6.43 11.76 2.82
C PRO A 5 -5.61 10.97 1.80
N ALA A 6 -4.97 9.89 2.25
CA ALA A 6 -4.16 9.03 1.43
C ALA A 6 -4.64 7.57 1.43
N ILE A 7 -4.31 6.85 0.37
CA ILE A 7 -4.28 5.41 0.33
C ILE A 7 -2.81 4.98 0.32
N PHE A 8 -2.39 4.34 1.40
CA PHE A 8 -1.12 3.66 1.47
C PHE A 8 -1.30 2.24 0.95
N LEU A 9 -0.44 1.81 0.06
CA LEU A 9 -0.54 0.54 -0.66
C LEU A 9 0.72 -0.29 -0.41
N ASP A 10 0.57 -1.53 0.00
CA ASP A 10 1.65 -2.47 -0.23
C ASP A 10 1.81 -2.73 -1.73
N ARG A 11 2.96 -3.25 -2.15
CA ARG A 11 3.30 -3.49 -3.54
C ARG A 11 2.98 -4.93 -3.96
N ASP A 12 3.74 -5.87 -3.41
CA ASP A 12 3.70 -7.28 -3.77
C ASP A 12 2.47 -7.95 -3.14
N GLY A 13 1.66 -8.65 -3.93
CA GLY A 13 0.39 -9.22 -3.47
C GLY A 13 -0.77 -8.22 -3.39
N THR A 14 -0.53 -6.92 -3.60
CA THR A 14 -1.55 -5.86 -3.54
C THR A 14 -1.75 -5.16 -4.88
N ILE A 15 -0.71 -4.54 -5.42
CA ILE A 15 -0.70 -3.86 -6.73
C ILE A 15 -0.34 -4.84 -7.84
N ILE A 16 0.70 -5.64 -7.59
CA ILE A 16 1.24 -6.65 -8.48
C ILE A 16 1.19 -8.03 -7.82
N LYS A 17 1.23 -9.08 -8.62
CA LYS A 17 1.37 -10.44 -8.10
C LYS A 17 2.69 -10.60 -7.38
N ASP A 18 2.67 -11.29 -6.24
CA ASP A 18 3.89 -11.65 -5.54
C ASP A 18 4.50 -12.90 -6.18
N VAL A 19 5.68 -12.73 -6.74
CA VAL A 19 6.49 -13.82 -7.32
C VAL A 19 7.84 -14.00 -6.58
N GLY A 20 7.90 -13.48 -5.35
CA GLY A 20 9.10 -13.50 -4.51
C GLY A 20 10.00 -12.29 -4.76
N TYR A 21 11.31 -12.50 -4.82
CA TYR A 21 12.26 -11.38 -4.96
C TYR A 21 12.39 -10.94 -6.43
N ILE A 22 11.52 -10.01 -6.83
CA ILE A 22 11.53 -9.42 -8.18
C ILE A 22 12.78 -8.54 -8.33
N LYS A 23 13.54 -8.77 -9.38
CA LYS A 23 14.76 -8.01 -9.72
C LYS A 23 14.79 -7.49 -11.16
N ASP A 24 13.88 -7.94 -11.99
CA ASP A 24 13.75 -7.51 -13.39
C ASP A 24 12.36 -6.92 -13.63
N PRO A 25 12.23 -5.72 -14.21
CA PRO A 25 10.95 -5.13 -14.58
C PRO A 25 10.02 -6.05 -15.39
N SER A 26 10.57 -6.94 -16.21
CA SER A 26 9.77 -7.90 -16.99
C SER A 26 9.02 -8.94 -16.14
N GLN A 27 9.37 -9.08 -14.86
CA GLN A 27 8.69 -9.97 -13.92
C GLN A 27 7.44 -9.32 -13.28
N VAL A 28 7.22 -8.02 -13.53
CA VAL A 28 6.07 -7.29 -12.99
C VAL A 28 4.80 -7.77 -13.68
N ASP A 29 3.85 -8.28 -12.90
CA ASP A 29 2.54 -8.73 -13.36
C ASP A 29 1.45 -8.06 -12.52
N PHE A 30 0.78 -7.06 -13.07
CA PHE A 30 -0.31 -6.36 -12.41
C PHE A 30 -1.54 -7.26 -12.27
N PHE A 31 -2.25 -7.14 -11.15
CA PHE A 31 -3.58 -7.70 -11.09
C PHE A 31 -4.52 -6.96 -12.08
N PRO A 32 -5.47 -7.66 -12.71
CA PRO A 32 -6.30 -7.08 -13.77
C PRO A 32 -7.19 -5.92 -13.30
N PHE A 33 -7.45 -5.82 -12.02
CA PHE A 33 -8.26 -4.78 -11.39
C PHE A 33 -7.46 -3.56 -10.91
N THR A 34 -6.11 -3.64 -10.84
CA THR A 34 -5.26 -2.63 -10.19
C THR A 34 -5.48 -1.23 -10.76
N VAL A 35 -5.34 -1.08 -12.08
CA VAL A 35 -5.45 0.25 -12.73
C VAL A 35 -6.81 0.88 -12.49
N GLN A 36 -7.89 0.12 -12.63
CA GLN A 36 -9.24 0.64 -12.46
C GLN A 36 -9.51 1.06 -11.01
N ALA A 37 -9.10 0.23 -10.04
CA ALA A 37 -9.26 0.52 -8.62
C ALA A 37 -8.48 1.77 -8.21
N LEU A 38 -7.21 1.89 -8.63
CA LEU A 38 -6.37 3.04 -8.32
C LEU A 38 -6.86 4.33 -8.98
N LYS A 39 -7.38 4.28 -10.23
CA LYS A 39 -8.02 5.42 -10.88
C LYS A 39 -9.20 5.95 -10.07
N ALA A 40 -10.06 5.08 -9.59
CA ALA A 40 -11.22 5.50 -8.79
C ALA A 40 -10.79 6.10 -7.44
N LEU A 41 -9.77 5.53 -6.79
CA LEU A 41 -9.26 6.01 -5.51
C LEU A 41 -8.54 7.36 -5.63
N GLN A 42 -7.75 7.59 -6.69
CA GLN A 42 -6.97 8.83 -6.84
C GLN A 42 -7.82 10.09 -6.99
N GLU A 43 -9.08 9.98 -7.35
CA GLU A 43 -10.00 11.13 -7.41
C GLU A 43 -10.16 11.79 -6.03
N HIS A 44 -10.06 10.99 -4.95
CA HIS A 44 -10.33 11.42 -3.59
C HIS A 44 -9.12 11.34 -2.66
N TYR A 45 -8.12 10.52 -3.00
CA TYR A 45 -6.96 10.20 -2.15
C TYR A 45 -5.64 10.45 -2.87
N THR A 46 -4.61 10.76 -2.09
CA THR A 46 -3.21 10.68 -2.54
C THR A 46 -2.77 9.22 -2.49
N LEU A 47 -2.24 8.67 -3.58
CA LEU A 47 -1.77 7.28 -3.64
C LEU A 47 -0.28 7.22 -3.30
N ILE A 48 0.09 6.36 -2.35
CA ILE A 48 1.46 6.19 -1.86
C ILE A 48 1.75 4.70 -1.71
N ILE A 49 2.89 4.25 -2.20
CA ILE A 49 3.34 2.87 -2.04
C ILE A 49 4.31 2.77 -0.84
N ILE A 50 4.12 1.76 0.00
CA ILE A 50 5.05 1.42 1.10
C ILE A 50 5.36 -0.07 1.03
N THR A 51 6.58 -0.42 0.66
CA THR A 51 6.99 -1.82 0.45
C THR A 51 8.20 -2.23 1.27
N ASN A 52 8.19 -3.47 1.76
CA ASN A 52 9.32 -4.11 2.44
C ASN A 52 10.10 -4.96 1.43
N GLN A 53 11.30 -4.54 1.07
CA GLN A 53 12.17 -5.23 0.11
C GLN A 53 13.37 -5.89 0.82
N SER A 54 13.10 -6.83 1.71
CA SER A 54 14.13 -7.51 2.52
C SER A 54 15.12 -8.35 1.72
N GLY A 55 14.85 -8.59 0.45
CA GLY A 55 15.78 -9.23 -0.49
C GLY A 55 17.08 -8.44 -0.65
N ILE A 56 17.04 -7.10 -0.48
CA ILE A 56 18.22 -6.24 -0.55
C ILE A 56 19.19 -6.57 0.59
N ALA A 57 18.72 -6.55 1.84
CA ALA A 57 19.57 -6.90 2.99
C ALA A 57 20.06 -8.36 2.96
N LYS A 58 19.34 -9.25 2.28
CA LYS A 58 19.72 -10.66 2.11
C LYS A 58 20.68 -10.90 0.94
N GLY A 59 21.01 -9.87 0.15
CA GLY A 59 21.85 -9.99 -1.03
C GLY A 59 21.21 -10.80 -2.19
N LEU A 60 19.87 -10.92 -2.21
CA LEU A 60 19.12 -11.65 -3.24
C LEU A 60 18.73 -10.76 -4.41
N ILE A 61 18.58 -9.47 -4.16
CA ILE A 61 18.39 -8.39 -5.13
C ILE A 61 19.26 -7.21 -4.74
N THR A 62 19.67 -6.39 -5.70
CA THR A 62 20.35 -5.12 -5.41
C THR A 62 19.34 -3.99 -5.18
N LYS A 63 19.82 -2.87 -4.65
CA LYS A 63 18.99 -1.66 -4.52
C LYS A 63 18.60 -1.14 -5.90
N GLU A 64 19.51 -1.14 -6.84
CA GLU A 64 19.30 -0.68 -8.22
C GLU A 64 18.25 -1.53 -8.94
N GLU A 65 18.25 -2.86 -8.75
CA GLU A 65 17.22 -3.76 -9.26
C GLU A 65 15.84 -3.44 -8.66
N ALA A 66 15.76 -3.25 -7.35
CA ALA A 66 14.52 -2.88 -6.69
C ALA A 66 14.00 -1.50 -7.14
N ASP A 67 14.90 -0.52 -7.31
CA ASP A 67 14.55 0.82 -7.81
C ASP A 67 14.04 0.76 -9.25
N ALA A 68 14.68 -0.04 -10.13
CA ALA A 68 14.25 -0.23 -11.52
C ALA A 68 12.84 -0.85 -11.60
N VAL A 69 12.55 -1.85 -10.76
CA VAL A 69 11.22 -2.46 -10.67
C VAL A 69 10.18 -1.45 -10.21
N ASN A 70 10.47 -0.66 -9.17
CA ASN A 70 9.54 0.36 -8.67
C ASN A 70 9.29 1.46 -9.72
N GLN A 71 10.34 1.92 -10.38
CA GLN A 71 10.21 2.89 -11.48
C GLN A 71 9.35 2.36 -12.62
N HIS A 72 9.52 1.10 -13.00
CA HIS A 72 8.69 0.48 -14.03
C HIS A 72 7.22 0.44 -13.62
N ILE A 73 6.91 0.03 -12.39
CA ILE A 73 5.54 0.04 -11.85
C ILE A 73 4.93 1.44 -11.93
N GLU A 74 5.66 2.47 -11.49
CA GLU A 74 5.18 3.86 -11.50
C GLU A 74 4.95 4.37 -12.94
N LEU A 75 5.84 4.04 -13.88
CA LEU A 75 5.71 4.40 -15.29
C LEU A 75 4.51 3.73 -15.95
N GLU A 76 4.31 2.43 -15.73
CA GLU A 76 3.15 1.69 -16.25
C GLU A 76 1.84 2.21 -15.67
N LEU A 77 1.77 2.48 -14.36
CA LEU A 77 0.61 3.10 -13.73
C LEU A 77 0.32 4.49 -14.31
N LYS A 78 1.37 5.31 -14.50
CA LYS A 78 1.26 6.65 -15.08
C LYS A 78 0.80 6.60 -16.54
N ALA A 79 1.32 5.69 -17.34
CA ALA A 79 0.89 5.47 -18.73
C ALA A 79 -0.61 5.11 -18.81
N ASN A 80 -1.11 4.46 -17.77
CA ASN A 80 -2.52 4.13 -17.60
C ASN A 80 -3.33 5.19 -16.84
N GLY A 81 -2.80 6.39 -16.60
CA GLY A 81 -3.52 7.52 -15.98
C GLY A 81 -3.65 7.42 -14.45
N VAL A 82 -2.79 6.64 -13.78
CA VAL A 82 -2.68 6.57 -12.30
C VAL A 82 -1.40 7.26 -11.86
N THR A 83 -1.48 8.15 -10.88
CA THR A 83 -0.31 8.87 -10.33
C THR A 83 -0.01 8.38 -8.92
N ILE A 84 1.16 7.81 -8.72
CA ILE A 84 1.72 7.54 -7.39
C ILE A 84 2.50 8.77 -6.95
N ALA A 85 2.17 9.31 -5.78
CA ALA A 85 2.84 10.49 -5.25
C ALA A 85 4.26 10.17 -4.76
N GLN A 86 4.45 8.99 -4.16
CA GLN A 86 5.74 8.54 -3.64
C GLN A 86 5.73 7.03 -3.42
N THR A 87 6.90 6.39 -3.61
CA THR A 87 7.17 5.01 -3.20
C THR A 87 8.23 5.00 -2.11
N TYR A 88 7.88 4.48 -0.93
CA TYR A 88 8.79 4.28 0.20
C TYR A 88 9.20 2.81 0.27
N VAL A 89 10.51 2.56 0.33
CA VAL A 89 11.10 1.23 0.30
C VAL A 89 11.90 0.96 1.58
N CYS A 90 11.55 -0.09 2.30
CA CYS A 90 12.39 -0.58 3.37
C CYS A 90 13.30 -1.71 2.85
N PRO A 91 14.63 -1.53 2.78
CA PRO A 91 15.55 -2.54 2.26
C PRO A 91 15.97 -3.59 3.30
N HIS A 92 15.53 -3.46 4.55
CA HIS A 92 16.08 -4.18 5.69
C HIS A 92 15.42 -5.55 5.91
N SER A 93 16.19 -6.49 6.44
CA SER A 93 15.71 -7.77 6.97
C SER A 93 15.16 -7.62 8.40
N ASN A 94 14.60 -8.70 8.96
CA ASN A 94 14.17 -8.68 10.36
C ASN A 94 15.36 -8.60 11.35
N ALA A 95 16.53 -9.08 10.94
CA ALA A 95 17.73 -9.05 11.76
C ALA A 95 18.29 -7.64 11.98
N ASP A 96 18.05 -6.72 11.04
CA ASP A 96 18.57 -5.35 11.07
C ASP A 96 17.88 -4.45 12.11
N ARG A 97 16.74 -4.88 12.69
CA ARG A 97 15.97 -4.13 13.70
C ARG A 97 15.78 -2.65 13.34
N CYS A 98 15.54 -2.37 12.05
CA CYS A 98 15.39 -1.01 11.56
C CYS A 98 14.07 -0.38 12.01
N PHE A 99 14.00 0.95 11.91
CA PHE A 99 12.82 1.72 12.27
C PHE A 99 11.80 1.87 11.12
N CYS A 100 12.13 1.46 9.88
CA CYS A 100 11.30 1.74 8.70
C CYS A 100 10.49 0.56 8.17
N LYS A 101 10.85 -0.69 8.55
CA LYS A 101 10.15 -1.89 8.08
C LYS A 101 8.74 -1.99 8.69
N LYS A 102 7.71 -2.24 7.88
CA LYS A 102 6.38 -2.60 8.39
C LYS A 102 6.50 -3.81 9.34
N PRO A 103 5.91 -3.78 10.55
CA PRO A 103 4.78 -2.93 10.98
C PRO A 103 5.15 -1.57 11.59
N SER A 104 6.37 -1.06 11.43
CA SER A 104 6.69 0.30 11.85
C SER A 104 5.87 1.32 11.06
N PRO A 105 5.27 2.33 11.74
CA PRO A 105 4.49 3.38 11.08
C PRO A 105 5.36 4.48 10.46
N PHE A 106 6.68 4.31 10.43
CA PHE A 106 7.64 5.36 10.07
C PHE A 106 7.33 6.00 8.72
N TYR A 107 7.16 5.20 7.66
CA TYR A 107 6.90 5.73 6.34
C TYR A 107 5.51 6.36 6.18
N ILE A 108 4.49 5.88 6.89
CA ILE A 108 3.17 6.53 6.92
C ILE A 108 3.30 7.93 7.55
N LYS A 109 4.01 8.04 8.68
CA LYS A 109 4.22 9.32 9.38
C LYS A 109 5.10 10.28 8.57
N LEU A 110 6.14 9.77 7.90
CA LEU A 110 6.99 10.57 7.01
C LEU A 110 6.18 11.10 5.84
N ALA A 111 5.41 10.25 5.16
CA ALA A 111 4.54 10.65 4.06
C ALA A 111 3.51 11.71 4.48
N ALA A 112 2.99 11.61 5.71
CA ALA A 112 2.05 12.61 6.24
C ALA A 112 2.67 14.00 6.33
N ILE A 113 3.96 14.09 6.63
CA ILE A 113 4.72 15.34 6.67
C ILE A 113 5.01 15.81 5.23
N ASP A 114 5.57 14.93 4.39
CA ASP A 114 6.02 15.25 3.03
C ASP A 114 4.86 15.73 2.14
N HIS A 115 3.68 15.17 2.33
CA HIS A 115 2.50 15.44 1.49
C HIS A 115 1.35 16.13 2.23
N THR A 116 1.53 16.54 3.48
CA THR A 116 0.50 17.21 4.30
C THR A 116 -0.82 16.42 4.35
N LEU A 117 -0.76 15.15 4.81
CA LEU A 117 -1.88 14.21 4.74
C LEU A 117 -2.76 14.21 5.99
N ASN A 118 -4.04 13.83 5.81
CA ASN A 118 -5.00 13.57 6.87
C ASN A 118 -5.02 12.07 7.21
N LEU A 119 -4.18 11.63 8.15
CA LEU A 119 -4.05 10.22 8.53
C LEU A 119 -5.36 9.60 9.06
N PRO A 120 -6.15 10.24 9.96
CA PRO A 120 -7.42 9.69 10.43
C PRO A 120 -8.48 9.43 9.34
N ALA A 121 -8.32 10.03 8.15
CA ALA A 121 -9.19 9.78 7.00
C ALA A 121 -8.51 8.92 5.91
N SER A 122 -7.33 8.37 6.21
CA SER A 122 -6.52 7.59 5.29
C SER A 122 -6.66 6.09 5.53
N PHE A 123 -6.27 5.31 4.52
CA PHE A 123 -6.32 3.85 4.57
C PHE A 123 -4.96 3.25 4.22
N MET A 124 -4.64 2.10 4.82
CA MET A 124 -3.55 1.22 4.41
C MET A 124 -4.14 -0.07 3.87
N ILE A 125 -3.76 -0.45 2.66
CA ILE A 125 -4.24 -1.65 1.98
C ILE A 125 -3.04 -2.57 1.75
N GLY A 126 -3.14 -3.81 2.19
CA GLY A 126 -2.09 -4.81 2.00
C GLY A 126 -2.59 -6.22 2.24
N ASP A 127 -1.78 -7.20 1.88
CA ASP A 127 -2.08 -8.63 1.95
C ASP A 127 -1.35 -9.35 3.10
N HIS A 128 -0.60 -8.59 3.92
CA HIS A 128 0.17 -9.16 5.02
C HIS A 128 -0.24 -8.56 6.38
N PRO A 129 -0.25 -9.35 7.49
CA PRO A 129 -0.57 -8.84 8.83
C PRO A 129 0.24 -7.61 9.25
N SER A 130 1.48 -7.48 8.78
CA SER A 130 2.31 -6.30 9.04
C SER A 130 1.76 -5.00 8.46
N ASP A 131 0.92 -5.05 7.41
CA ASP A 131 0.27 -3.88 6.83
C ASP A 131 -0.83 -3.38 7.76
N VAL A 132 -1.63 -4.31 8.28
CA VAL A 132 -2.69 -4.03 9.26
C VAL A 132 -2.08 -3.44 10.53
N GLU A 133 -1.03 -4.06 11.06
CA GLU A 133 -0.34 -3.59 12.27
C GLU A 133 0.32 -2.22 12.04
N CYS A 134 0.90 -1.99 10.84
CA CYS A 134 1.46 -0.69 10.44
C CYS A 134 0.39 0.41 10.41
N ALA A 135 -0.78 0.13 9.85
CA ALA A 135 -1.92 1.03 9.82
C ALA A 135 -2.36 1.42 11.25
N MET A 136 -2.56 0.43 12.11
CA MET A 136 -2.98 0.65 13.51
C MET A 136 -1.97 1.49 14.27
N ASN A 137 -0.66 1.27 14.06
CA ASN A 137 0.42 2.04 14.69
C ASN A 137 0.51 3.49 14.18
N ALA A 138 -0.19 3.82 13.10
CA ALA A 138 -0.20 5.14 12.45
C ALA A 138 -1.55 5.86 12.53
N ASP A 139 -2.56 5.31 13.23
CA ASP A 139 -3.94 5.82 13.27
C ASP A 139 -4.58 5.93 11.87
N VAL A 140 -4.30 4.94 11.01
CA VAL A 140 -4.82 4.78 9.65
C VAL A 140 -5.74 3.56 9.60
N TRP A 141 -6.79 3.59 8.78
CA TRP A 141 -7.74 2.49 8.64
C TRP A 141 -7.13 1.31 7.87
N PRO A 142 -7.04 0.11 8.46
CA PRO A 142 -6.50 -1.06 7.78
C PRO A 142 -7.55 -1.73 6.89
N ILE A 143 -7.13 -2.10 5.68
CA ILE A 143 -7.86 -3.03 4.80
C ILE A 143 -6.91 -4.17 4.43
N TYR A 144 -7.35 -5.38 4.73
CA TYR A 144 -6.59 -6.60 4.46
C TYR A 144 -7.12 -7.29 3.21
N LEU A 145 -6.23 -7.58 2.26
CA LEU A 145 -6.58 -8.29 1.03
C LEU A 145 -6.30 -9.79 1.15
N LEU A 146 -7.12 -10.58 0.48
CA LEU A 146 -6.93 -12.04 0.37
C LEU A 146 -6.07 -12.43 -0.85
N THR A 147 -5.60 -11.46 -1.64
CA THR A 147 -4.60 -11.67 -2.69
C THR A 147 -3.23 -12.00 -2.10
N GLY A 148 -2.25 -12.33 -2.95
CA GLY A 148 -0.87 -12.58 -2.53
C GLY A 148 -0.76 -13.59 -1.40
N HIS A 149 -0.23 -13.15 -0.27
CA HIS A 149 -0.10 -13.94 0.95
C HIS A 149 -1.33 -13.88 1.87
N GLY A 150 -2.36 -13.10 1.52
CA GLY A 150 -3.44 -12.74 2.41
C GLY A 150 -4.25 -13.93 2.94
N GLU A 151 -4.66 -14.86 2.09
CA GLU A 151 -5.40 -16.03 2.54
C GLU A 151 -4.55 -16.90 3.50
N LYS A 152 -3.27 -17.07 3.19
CA LYS A 152 -2.32 -17.87 3.98
C LYS A 152 -2.12 -17.33 5.38
N HIS A 153 -1.95 -16.00 5.52
CA HIS A 153 -1.59 -15.34 6.77
C HIS A 153 -2.81 -14.73 7.52
N ARG A 154 -4.03 -14.92 7.00
CA ARG A 154 -5.25 -14.36 7.61
C ARG A 154 -5.41 -14.68 9.10
N LYS A 155 -5.04 -15.89 9.51
CA LYS A 155 -5.15 -16.34 10.91
C LYS A 155 -4.12 -15.67 11.85
N GLU A 156 -3.14 -14.98 11.31
CA GLU A 156 -2.10 -14.26 12.06
C GLU A 156 -2.48 -12.80 12.36
N LEU A 157 -3.64 -12.34 11.88
CA LEU A 157 -4.14 -11.00 12.17
C LEU A 157 -4.35 -10.81 13.68
N LYS A 158 -3.68 -9.84 14.24
CA LYS A 158 -3.78 -9.45 15.67
C LYS A 158 -4.80 -8.35 15.92
N PHE A 159 -5.19 -7.63 14.87
CA PHE A 159 -6.10 -6.49 14.93
C PHE A 159 -7.28 -6.71 13.98
N ASN A 160 -8.42 -6.08 14.31
CA ASN A 160 -9.55 -6.06 13.41
C ASN A 160 -9.23 -5.23 12.16
N ALA A 161 -9.49 -5.79 10.99
CA ALA A 161 -9.37 -5.12 9.72
C ALA A 161 -10.60 -5.41 8.86
N VAL A 162 -10.91 -4.52 7.93
CA VAL A 162 -11.85 -4.83 6.87
C VAL A 162 -11.15 -5.79 5.90
N ILE A 163 -11.74 -6.97 5.69
CA ILE A 163 -11.18 -8.00 4.80
C ILE A 163 -11.89 -7.92 3.45
N LYS A 164 -11.12 -7.89 2.37
CA LYS A 164 -11.58 -7.85 0.98
C LYS A 164 -10.86 -8.89 0.13
N ASN A 165 -11.53 -9.37 -0.90
CA ASN A 165 -10.93 -10.38 -1.77
C ASN A 165 -9.78 -9.79 -2.59
N ASP A 166 -9.92 -8.55 -3.06
CA ASP A 166 -8.96 -7.86 -3.92
C ASP A 166 -9.02 -6.33 -3.76
N LEU A 167 -8.13 -5.64 -4.46
CA LEU A 167 -8.03 -4.18 -4.43
C LEU A 167 -9.28 -3.48 -5.01
N ARG A 168 -10.01 -4.12 -5.94
CA ARG A 168 -11.27 -3.56 -6.46
C ARG A 168 -12.33 -3.52 -5.37
N GLU A 169 -12.55 -4.63 -4.65
CA GLU A 169 -13.49 -4.66 -3.53
C GLU A 169 -13.09 -3.69 -2.41
N ALA A 170 -11.78 -3.50 -2.18
CA ALA A 170 -11.28 -2.51 -1.24
C ALA A 170 -11.61 -1.08 -1.69
N ALA A 171 -11.41 -0.76 -2.96
CA ALA A 171 -11.75 0.54 -3.52
C ALA A 171 -13.26 0.83 -3.44
N ASP A 172 -14.10 -0.13 -3.82
CA ASP A 172 -15.56 -0.01 -3.74
C ASP A 172 -16.03 0.24 -2.29
N TYR A 173 -15.42 -0.47 -1.33
CA TYR A 173 -15.69 -0.28 0.10
C TYR A 173 -15.33 1.13 0.56
N ILE A 174 -14.13 1.63 0.26
CA ILE A 174 -13.65 2.95 0.65
C ILE A 174 -14.55 4.05 0.07
N LEU A 175 -14.84 3.97 -1.22
CA LEU A 175 -15.63 4.99 -1.93
C LEU A 175 -17.09 5.04 -1.43
N SER A 176 -17.69 3.89 -1.11
CA SER A 176 -19.04 3.84 -0.55
C SER A 176 -19.12 4.43 0.86
N HIS A 177 -18.08 4.26 1.68
CA HIS A 177 -18.01 4.81 3.04
C HIS A 177 -17.79 6.33 3.05
N ASN A 178 -17.00 6.86 2.10
CA ASN A 178 -16.84 8.31 1.94
C ASN A 178 -18.15 9.03 1.65
N GLN A 179 -19.03 8.44 0.84
CA GLN A 179 -20.35 9.02 0.56
C GLN A 179 -21.23 9.07 1.82
N THR A 180 -21.08 8.11 2.72
CA THR A 180 -21.83 8.07 4.00
C THR A 180 -21.37 9.14 4.98
N ILE A 181 -20.06 9.39 5.07
CA ILE A 181 -19.47 10.43 5.91
C ILE A 181 -19.81 11.82 5.37
N ALA A 182 -19.77 12.02 4.05
CA ALA A 182 -20.16 13.29 3.42
C ALA A 182 -21.64 13.61 3.66
N ARG A 183 -22.54 12.64 3.58
CA ARG A 183 -23.98 12.81 3.84
C ARG A 183 -24.30 13.16 5.30
N ARG A 184 -23.53 12.66 6.26
CA ARG A 184 -23.69 12.98 7.71
C ARG A 184 -23.22 14.38 8.08
N LYS A 185 -22.41 15.04 7.25
CA LYS A 185 -21.96 16.43 7.47
C LYS A 185 -22.91 17.48 6.91
N ILE A 186 -23.94 17.07 6.16
CA ILE A 186 -24.92 17.97 5.50
C ILE A 186 -26.27 17.99 6.27
N ASN A 187 -26.46 17.09 7.21
CA ASN A 187 -27.61 17.03 8.11
C ASN A 187 -27.20 17.39 9.57
#